data_7426b8e420f44967507d75848786227b
#
_entry.id   7426b8e420f44967507d75848786227b
#
_cell.length_a   1.000
_cell.length_b   1.000
_cell.length_c   1.000
_cell.angle_alpha   90.00
_cell.angle_beta   90.00
_cell.angle_gamma   90.00
#
_symmetry.space_group_name_H-M   'P 1'
#
loop_
_entity.id
_entity.type
_entity.pdbx_description
1 polymer ?
#
loop_
_entity_poly.entity_id
_entity_poly.type
_entity_poly.pdbx_seq_one_letter_code
_entity_poly.pdbx_strand_id
1 'polypeptide(L)'
;MLRIISTGKGGVGKTTTISTLATMMAKEGRKVLVFDTDPSMNLAMTLGIPYQDVPTITENKEEISEELDEMEEENAMAVGKNILDNYSKVNKDGIRIIIMGAIPEEGNGCLCSAVAIVKILMNYVDSDRCPETYDAIFVDSQAGPEILGRGLAKDFDCNLIMTEPTPKSAEVSKQVASLAKRLGITMNLLVVNKS
;
A
#
# COMPACT_ATOMS: atom_id res chain seq x y z
N MET A 1 -5.46 -14.95 2.36
CA MET A 1 -5.42 -13.59 1.78
C MET A 1 -4.08 -13.39 1.10
N LEU A 2 -4.03 -12.89 -0.14
CA LEU A 2 -2.80 -12.65 -0.91
C LEU A 2 -2.35 -11.19 -0.72
N ARG A 3 -1.09 -10.96 -0.36
CA ARG A 3 -0.53 -9.62 -0.13
C ARG A 3 0.55 -9.30 -1.15
N ILE A 4 0.31 -8.27 -1.92
CA ILE A 4 1.16 -7.88 -3.05
C ILE A 4 1.61 -6.44 -2.90
N ILE A 5 2.91 -6.21 -3.03
CA ILE A 5 3.47 -4.86 -3.11
C ILE A 5 4.04 -4.61 -4.51
N SER A 6 3.83 -3.43 -5.07
CA SER A 6 4.52 -2.99 -6.29
C SER A 6 5.73 -2.14 -5.94
N THR A 7 6.87 -2.42 -6.58
CA THR A 7 8.11 -1.66 -6.40
C THR A 7 8.76 -1.36 -7.75
N GLY A 8 9.73 -0.48 -7.78
CA GLY A 8 10.47 -0.12 -8.99
C GLY A 8 10.67 1.38 -9.14
N LYS A 9 11.28 1.78 -10.26
CA LYS A 9 11.56 3.19 -10.58
C LYS A 9 10.26 4.01 -10.74
N GLY A 10 10.36 5.33 -10.59
CA GLY A 10 9.25 6.25 -10.92
C GLY A 10 8.84 6.17 -12.39
N GLY A 11 7.53 6.22 -12.63
CA GLY A 11 6.96 6.25 -13.99
C GLY A 11 6.95 4.92 -14.75
N VAL A 12 7.34 3.79 -14.15
CA VAL A 12 7.36 2.47 -14.84
C VAL A 12 5.99 1.78 -14.92
N GLY A 13 4.94 2.36 -14.33
CA GLY A 13 3.58 1.82 -14.41
C GLY A 13 3.13 1.01 -13.19
N LYS A 14 3.71 1.22 -12.01
CA LYS A 14 3.28 0.56 -10.75
C LYS A 14 1.79 0.72 -10.49
N THR A 15 1.33 1.97 -10.35
CA THR A 15 -0.07 2.33 -10.10
C THR A 15 -1.03 1.72 -11.13
N THR A 16 -0.66 1.81 -12.43
CA THR A 16 -1.47 1.23 -13.52
C THR A 16 -1.59 -0.29 -13.39
N THR A 17 -0.51 -0.97 -13.07
CA THR A 17 -0.51 -2.42 -12.91
C THR A 17 -1.33 -2.85 -11.69
N ILE A 18 -1.14 -2.20 -10.54
CA ILE A 18 -1.90 -2.50 -9.32
C ILE A 18 -3.39 -2.26 -9.53
N SER A 19 -3.78 -1.10 -10.09
CA SER A 19 -5.19 -0.79 -10.35
C SER A 19 -5.84 -1.77 -11.32
N THR A 20 -5.08 -2.20 -12.34
CA THR A 20 -5.58 -3.18 -13.32
C THR A 20 -5.80 -4.55 -12.66
N LEU A 21 -4.82 -5.05 -11.90
CA LEU A 21 -4.94 -6.33 -11.20
C LEU A 21 -6.08 -6.31 -10.17
N ALA A 22 -6.17 -5.25 -9.39
CA ALA A 22 -7.24 -5.05 -8.42
C ALA A 22 -8.63 -5.07 -9.11
N THR A 23 -8.76 -4.35 -10.24
CA THR A 23 -10.00 -4.32 -11.01
C THR A 23 -10.35 -5.69 -11.61
N MET A 24 -9.36 -6.43 -12.12
CA MET A 24 -9.59 -7.78 -12.65
C MET A 24 -10.08 -8.71 -11.55
N MET A 25 -9.44 -8.73 -10.39
CA MET A 25 -9.85 -9.56 -9.26
C MET A 25 -11.26 -9.18 -8.75
N ALA A 26 -11.55 -7.89 -8.63
CA ALA A 26 -12.88 -7.43 -8.23
C ALA A 26 -13.98 -7.87 -9.21
N LYS A 27 -13.72 -7.82 -10.51
CA LYS A 27 -14.65 -8.33 -11.55
C LYS A 27 -14.87 -9.85 -11.48
N GLU A 28 -13.92 -10.59 -10.92
CA GLU A 28 -14.08 -12.01 -10.61
C GLU A 28 -14.81 -12.28 -9.29
N GLY A 29 -15.33 -11.23 -8.63
CA GLY A 29 -16.04 -11.31 -7.37
C GLY A 29 -15.15 -11.41 -6.13
N ARG A 30 -13.85 -11.13 -6.27
CA ARG A 30 -12.90 -11.10 -5.16
C ARG A 30 -12.99 -9.80 -4.39
N LYS A 31 -12.89 -9.88 -3.08
CA LYS A 31 -12.80 -8.71 -2.21
C LYS A 31 -11.37 -8.19 -2.16
N VAL A 32 -11.18 -6.95 -2.60
CA VAL A 32 -9.86 -6.34 -2.77
C VAL A 32 -9.74 -5.07 -1.94
N LEU A 33 -8.62 -4.97 -1.20
CA LEU A 33 -8.19 -3.78 -0.50
C LEU A 33 -6.92 -3.25 -1.16
N VAL A 34 -6.85 -1.96 -1.42
CA VAL A 34 -5.65 -1.31 -1.97
C VAL A 34 -5.18 -0.16 -1.11
N PHE A 35 -3.86 -0.05 -0.97
CA PHE A 35 -3.20 1.07 -0.29
C PHE A 35 -2.41 1.89 -1.30
N ASP A 36 -2.63 3.19 -1.30
CA ASP A 36 -1.78 4.15 -1.99
C ASP A 36 -0.80 4.76 -0.97
N THR A 37 0.45 4.37 -1.05
CA THR A 37 1.53 4.92 -0.22
C THR A 37 2.44 5.89 -1.00
N ASP A 38 2.09 6.20 -2.25
CA ASP A 38 2.79 7.20 -3.06
C ASP A 38 2.22 8.59 -2.73
N PRO A 39 3.05 9.57 -2.34
CA PRO A 39 2.61 10.94 -2.08
C PRO A 39 1.88 11.63 -3.25
N SER A 40 2.03 11.12 -4.46
CA SER A 40 1.32 11.63 -5.64
C SER A 40 -0.16 11.20 -5.74
N MET A 41 -0.60 10.26 -4.90
CA MET A 41 -2.01 9.83 -4.71
C MET A 41 -2.75 9.50 -6.03
N ASN A 42 -2.07 8.86 -6.97
CA ASN A 42 -2.62 8.60 -8.31
C ASN A 42 -3.55 7.38 -8.35
N LEU A 43 -3.49 6.50 -7.35
CA LEU A 43 -4.22 5.23 -7.37
C LEU A 43 -5.73 5.42 -7.29
N ALA A 44 -6.20 6.34 -6.45
CA ALA A 44 -7.63 6.65 -6.34
C ALA A 44 -8.23 7.07 -7.68
N MET A 45 -7.62 8.05 -8.35
CA MET A 45 -8.09 8.52 -9.67
C MET A 45 -8.06 7.42 -10.72
N THR A 46 -7.04 6.56 -10.70
CA THR A 46 -6.94 5.42 -11.62
C THR A 46 -8.06 4.40 -11.38
N LEU A 47 -8.53 4.27 -10.13
CA LEU A 47 -9.67 3.42 -9.74
C LEU A 47 -11.03 4.14 -9.86
N GLY A 48 -11.06 5.34 -10.44
CA GLY A 48 -12.29 6.10 -10.71
C GLY A 48 -12.89 6.82 -9.51
N ILE A 49 -12.09 7.08 -8.47
CA ILE A 49 -12.50 7.90 -7.31
C ILE A 49 -11.68 9.20 -7.36
N PRO A 50 -12.31 10.39 -7.35
CA PRO A 50 -11.61 11.65 -7.16
C PRO A 50 -10.81 11.58 -5.83
N TYR A 51 -9.52 11.94 -5.86
CA TYR A 51 -8.70 11.81 -4.66
C TYR A 51 -9.21 12.70 -3.50
N GLN A 52 -9.88 13.81 -3.81
CA GLN A 52 -10.49 14.70 -2.82
C GLN A 52 -11.64 14.04 -2.03
N ASP A 53 -12.19 12.94 -2.54
CA ASP A 53 -13.30 12.23 -1.89
C ASP A 53 -12.79 11.14 -0.92
N VAL A 54 -11.47 10.91 -0.89
CA VAL A 54 -10.84 9.92 0.00
C VAL A 54 -10.06 10.67 1.09
N PRO A 55 -10.46 10.57 2.36
CA PRO A 55 -9.70 11.16 3.44
C PRO A 55 -8.31 10.51 3.53
N THR A 56 -7.26 11.31 3.67
CA THR A 56 -5.91 10.79 3.76
C THR A 56 -5.47 10.57 5.21
N ILE A 57 -4.61 9.59 5.43
CA ILE A 57 -4.08 9.28 6.75
C ILE A 57 -3.21 10.45 7.27
N THR A 58 -2.42 11.08 6.39
CA THR A 58 -1.50 12.15 6.79
C THR A 58 -2.22 13.45 7.18
N GLU A 59 -3.37 13.76 6.57
CA GLU A 59 -4.17 14.93 6.95
C GLU A 59 -4.87 14.75 8.30
N ASN A 60 -5.07 13.51 8.75
CA ASN A 60 -5.74 13.17 10.00
C ASN A 60 -4.78 12.53 11.01
N LYS A 61 -3.47 12.78 10.84
CA LYS A 61 -2.41 12.12 11.59
C LYS A 61 -2.48 12.40 13.10
N GLU A 62 -2.86 13.60 13.51
CA GLU A 62 -2.93 13.98 14.93
C GLU A 62 -3.99 13.13 15.65
N GLU A 63 -5.20 13.03 15.09
CA GLU A 63 -6.28 12.20 15.62
C GLU A 63 -5.86 10.72 15.69
N ILE A 64 -5.25 10.18 14.63
CA ILE A 64 -4.78 8.79 14.59
C ILE A 64 -3.61 8.56 15.56
N SER A 65 -2.74 9.56 15.78
CA SER A 65 -1.59 9.43 16.67
C SER A 65 -1.99 9.50 18.14
N GLU A 66 -2.96 10.32 18.51
CA GLU A 66 -3.51 10.35 19.87
C GLU A 66 -4.07 8.98 20.27
N GLU A 67 -4.76 8.29 19.33
CA GLU A 67 -5.23 6.92 19.55
C GLU A 67 -4.09 5.89 19.66
N LEU A 68 -2.90 6.16 19.04
CA LEU A 68 -1.74 5.27 19.07
C LEU A 68 -0.83 5.45 20.29
N ASP A 69 -0.80 6.62 20.89
CA ASP A 69 0.10 6.92 22.03
C ASP A 69 -0.28 6.17 23.33
N GLU A 70 -1.49 5.64 23.40
CA GLU A 70 -1.96 4.74 24.45
C GLU A 70 -1.69 3.26 24.12
N MET A 71 -0.44 2.88 23.80
CA MET A 71 -0.04 1.61 23.20
C MET A 71 -0.31 0.36 24.04
N GLU A 72 -1.55 -0.09 24.06
CA GLU A 72 -1.90 -1.50 24.29
C GLU A 72 -2.30 -2.16 22.96
N GLU A 73 -2.16 -3.48 22.84
CA GLU A 73 -2.51 -4.25 21.61
C GLU A 73 -4.00 -4.07 21.23
N GLU A 74 -4.86 -3.81 22.21
CA GLU A 74 -6.26 -3.47 21.99
C GLU A 74 -6.46 -2.15 21.24
N ASN A 75 -5.64 -1.16 21.52
CA ASN A 75 -5.70 0.14 20.86
C ASN A 75 -5.28 0.06 19.40
N ALA A 76 -4.26 -0.74 19.07
CA ALA A 76 -3.86 -0.97 17.68
C ALA A 76 -5.01 -1.57 16.83
N MET A 77 -5.83 -2.44 17.41
CA MET A 77 -7.01 -2.99 16.74
C MET A 77 -8.12 -1.96 16.57
N ALA A 78 -8.34 -1.08 17.56
CA ALA A 78 -9.29 0.01 17.48
C ALA A 78 -8.89 1.02 16.39
N VAL A 79 -7.60 1.38 16.33
CA VAL A 79 -7.04 2.25 15.29
C VAL A 79 -7.18 1.62 13.90
N GLY A 80 -6.88 0.33 13.75
CA GLY A 80 -7.08 -0.39 12.48
C GLY A 80 -8.53 -0.34 12.01
N LYS A 81 -9.49 -0.52 12.94
CA LYS A 81 -10.91 -0.40 12.68
C LYS A 81 -11.30 1.02 12.26
N ASN A 82 -10.86 2.02 13.03
CA ASN A 82 -11.12 3.43 12.74
C ASN A 82 -10.62 3.82 11.34
N ILE A 83 -9.40 3.41 10.98
CA ILE A 83 -8.84 3.66 9.65
C ILE A 83 -9.71 3.02 8.57
N LEU A 84 -10.09 1.77 8.72
CA LEU A 84 -10.91 1.08 7.72
C LEU A 84 -12.29 1.72 7.55
N ASP A 85 -12.91 2.14 8.65
CA ASP A 85 -14.26 2.70 8.66
C ASP A 85 -14.30 4.15 8.15
N ASN A 86 -13.36 4.99 8.59
CA ASN A 86 -13.42 6.44 8.40
C ASN A 86 -12.47 6.96 7.33
N TYR A 87 -11.35 6.27 7.06
CA TYR A 87 -10.30 6.72 6.12
C TYR A 87 -10.18 5.83 4.88
N SER A 88 -11.25 5.10 4.55
CA SER A 88 -11.31 4.32 3.31
C SER A 88 -12.51 4.70 2.46
N LYS A 89 -12.45 4.40 1.16
CA LYS A 89 -13.56 4.49 0.23
C LYS A 89 -13.66 3.20 -0.59
N VAL A 90 -14.89 2.90 -1.02
CA VAL A 90 -15.14 1.78 -1.92
C VAL A 90 -15.55 2.34 -3.28
N ASN A 91 -14.90 1.88 -4.34
CA ASN A 91 -15.24 2.30 -5.71
C ASN A 91 -16.44 1.50 -6.25
N LYS A 92 -16.89 1.85 -7.47
CA LYS A 92 -18.00 1.18 -8.16
C LYS A 92 -17.81 -0.31 -8.40
N ASP A 93 -16.58 -0.78 -8.45
CA ASP A 93 -16.23 -2.19 -8.67
C ASP A 93 -16.07 -2.97 -7.35
N GLY A 94 -16.34 -2.33 -6.20
CA GLY A 94 -16.24 -2.95 -4.88
C GLY A 94 -14.81 -2.99 -4.31
N ILE A 95 -13.87 -2.27 -4.92
CA ILE A 95 -12.49 -2.17 -4.42
C ILE A 95 -12.46 -1.12 -3.30
N ARG A 96 -11.98 -1.52 -2.12
CA ARG A 96 -11.72 -0.58 -1.03
C ARG A 96 -10.35 0.04 -1.19
N ILE A 97 -10.25 1.36 -1.03
CA ILE A 97 -9.01 2.12 -1.14
C ILE A 97 -8.73 2.91 0.12
N ILE A 98 -7.46 2.94 0.52
CA ILE A 98 -6.92 3.79 1.58
C ILE A 98 -5.73 4.55 1.00
N ILE A 99 -5.70 5.87 1.25
CA ILE A 99 -4.64 6.75 0.77
C ILE A 99 -3.82 7.23 1.97
N MET A 100 -2.51 7.04 1.89
CA MET A 100 -1.60 7.57 2.90
C MET A 100 -1.59 9.09 2.89
N GLY A 101 -1.54 9.71 1.72
CA GLY A 101 -1.45 11.15 1.55
C GLY A 101 -0.02 11.66 1.40
N ALA A 102 0.12 12.95 1.10
CA ALA A 102 1.40 13.64 1.00
C ALA A 102 2.00 13.88 2.39
N ILE A 103 3.30 13.70 2.52
CA ILE A 103 4.03 14.06 3.75
C ILE A 103 4.27 15.56 3.71
N PRO A 104 3.81 16.35 4.70
CA PRO A 104 4.10 17.76 4.75
C PRO A 104 5.62 18.01 4.81
N GLU A 105 6.11 19.04 4.08
CA GLU A 105 7.56 19.35 3.97
C GLU A 105 8.18 19.80 5.30
N GLU A 106 7.41 20.19 6.30
CA GLU A 106 7.90 20.68 7.58
C GLU A 106 7.83 19.61 8.69
N GLY A 107 8.92 18.89 8.83
CA GLY A 107 9.55 18.56 10.12
C GLY A 107 9.08 17.32 10.87
N ASN A 108 7.87 16.76 10.80
CA ASN A 108 7.45 15.68 11.70
C ASN A 108 6.64 14.53 11.05
N GLY A 109 6.65 14.40 9.75
CA GLY A 109 5.96 13.31 9.05
C GLY A 109 6.95 12.30 8.46
N CYS A 110 7.51 11.41 9.26
CA CYS A 110 8.38 10.36 8.72
C CYS A 110 7.54 9.32 7.97
N LEU A 111 8.04 8.86 6.80
CA LEU A 111 7.52 7.67 6.10
C LEU A 111 7.41 6.43 7.04
N CYS A 112 8.09 6.46 8.19
CA CYS A 112 7.98 5.46 9.24
C CYS A 112 6.57 5.38 9.83
N SER A 113 5.87 6.51 9.98
CA SER A 113 4.48 6.54 10.47
C SER A 113 3.54 5.84 9.47
N ALA A 114 3.72 6.12 8.17
CA ALA A 114 2.97 5.47 7.10
C ALA A 114 3.11 3.94 7.14
N VAL A 115 4.34 3.47 7.30
CA VAL A 115 4.64 2.03 7.41
C VAL A 115 3.99 1.41 8.66
N ALA A 116 4.03 2.11 9.80
CA ALA A 116 3.40 1.63 11.04
C ALA A 116 1.88 1.49 10.86
N ILE A 117 1.24 2.48 10.25
CA ILE A 117 -0.21 2.46 9.99
C ILE A 117 -0.61 1.32 9.04
N VAL A 118 0.15 1.09 7.96
CA VAL A 118 -0.10 -0.05 7.07
C VAL A 118 0.00 -1.38 7.83
N LYS A 119 0.98 -1.54 8.72
CA LYS A 119 1.10 -2.74 9.56
C LYS A 119 -0.08 -2.93 10.51
N ILE A 120 -0.48 -1.88 11.20
CA ILE A 120 -1.63 -1.90 12.11
C ILE A 120 -2.87 -2.35 11.35
N LEU A 121 -3.11 -1.76 10.19
CA LEU A 121 -4.27 -2.11 9.39
C LEU A 121 -4.17 -3.53 8.82
N MET A 122 -3.02 -3.99 8.38
CA MET A 122 -2.82 -5.38 7.97
C MET A 122 -3.11 -6.36 9.12
N ASN A 123 -2.62 -6.07 10.32
CA ASN A 123 -2.90 -6.89 11.51
C ASN A 123 -4.40 -6.89 11.86
N TYR A 124 -5.06 -5.73 11.77
CA TYR A 124 -6.49 -5.64 12.00
C TYR A 124 -7.29 -6.47 10.98
N VAL A 125 -6.98 -6.32 9.69
CA VAL A 125 -7.67 -7.04 8.61
C VAL A 125 -7.45 -8.56 8.67
N ASP A 126 -6.35 -9.01 9.26
CA ASP A 126 -6.08 -10.44 9.51
C ASP A 126 -6.76 -10.98 10.77
N SER A 127 -7.23 -10.11 11.64
CA SER A 127 -7.82 -10.51 12.91
C SER A 127 -9.28 -10.94 12.77
N ASP A 128 -9.73 -11.77 13.70
CA ASP A 128 -11.15 -12.12 13.82
C ASP A 128 -12.06 -10.94 14.20
N ARG A 129 -11.46 -9.78 14.54
CA ARG A 129 -12.18 -8.54 14.87
C ARG A 129 -12.60 -7.76 13.62
N CYS A 130 -11.98 -8.00 12.47
CA CYS A 130 -12.38 -7.39 11.20
C CYS A 130 -13.62 -8.12 10.64
N PRO A 131 -14.75 -7.42 10.44
CA PRO A 131 -15.96 -8.03 9.91
C PRO A 131 -15.84 -8.34 8.41
N GLU A 132 -14.86 -7.75 7.73
CA GLU A 132 -14.62 -7.93 6.30
C GLU A 132 -13.44 -8.87 6.07
N THR A 133 -13.61 -9.80 5.14
CA THR A 133 -12.52 -10.67 4.68
C THR A 133 -12.09 -10.21 3.29
N TYR A 134 -10.80 -10.13 3.04
CA TYR A 134 -10.24 -9.77 1.74
C TYR A 134 -9.53 -10.97 1.11
N ASP A 135 -9.69 -11.13 -0.21
CA ASP A 135 -8.96 -12.14 -0.98
C ASP A 135 -7.55 -11.65 -1.31
N ALA A 136 -7.41 -10.34 -1.54
CA ALA A 136 -6.13 -9.71 -1.82
C ALA A 136 -5.99 -8.31 -1.22
N ILE A 137 -4.76 -8.00 -0.80
CA ILE A 137 -4.31 -6.66 -0.46
C ILE A 137 -3.21 -6.25 -1.43
N PHE A 138 -3.36 -5.08 -2.05
CA PHE A 138 -2.34 -4.49 -2.89
C PHE A 138 -1.79 -3.22 -2.24
N VAL A 139 -0.47 -3.03 -2.33
CA VAL A 139 0.19 -1.78 -1.92
C VAL A 139 0.89 -1.17 -3.11
N ASP A 140 0.44 0.00 -3.52
CA ASP A 140 1.15 0.82 -4.50
C ASP A 140 2.18 1.67 -3.79
N SER A 141 3.45 1.42 -4.08
CA SER A 141 4.54 2.05 -3.35
C SER A 141 5.15 3.23 -4.09
N GLN A 142 5.67 4.17 -3.31
CA GLN A 142 6.59 5.17 -3.82
C GLN A 142 7.74 4.54 -4.62
N ALA A 143 8.34 5.31 -5.52
CA ALA A 143 9.49 4.87 -6.31
C ALA A 143 10.70 4.53 -5.42
N GLY A 144 11.41 3.46 -5.79
CA GLY A 144 12.65 3.04 -5.10
C GLY A 144 12.46 1.86 -4.13
N PRO A 145 13.55 1.48 -3.45
CA PRO A 145 13.56 0.37 -2.50
C PRO A 145 13.13 0.75 -1.08
N GLU A 146 12.93 2.03 -0.79
CA GLU A 146 12.86 2.60 0.56
C GLU A 146 11.74 1.98 1.39
N ILE A 147 10.59 1.73 0.79
CA ILE A 147 9.44 1.16 1.50
C ILE A 147 9.71 -0.26 2.02
N LEU A 148 10.48 -1.05 1.28
CA LEU A 148 10.86 -2.38 1.71
C LEU A 148 11.78 -2.36 2.93
N GLY A 149 12.73 -1.40 2.98
CA GLY A 149 13.70 -1.25 4.06
C GLY A 149 13.09 -0.88 5.42
N ARG A 150 11.82 -0.49 5.46
CA ARG A 150 11.13 -0.02 6.66
C ARG A 150 10.34 -1.10 7.40
N GLY A 151 10.56 -2.37 7.06
CA GLY A 151 10.04 -3.51 7.80
C GLY A 151 8.66 -4.00 7.39
N LEU A 152 8.09 -3.50 6.27
CA LEU A 152 6.86 -4.04 5.67
C LEU A 152 7.09 -5.34 4.89
N ALA A 153 8.32 -5.62 4.50
CA ALA A 153 8.62 -6.70 3.56
C ALA A 153 8.17 -8.10 4.03
N LYS A 154 8.21 -8.36 5.33
CA LYS A 154 7.81 -9.66 5.91
C LYS A 154 6.29 -9.93 5.79
N ASP A 155 5.53 -8.88 5.56
CA ASP A 155 4.07 -8.95 5.52
C ASP A 155 3.55 -9.20 4.10
N PHE A 156 4.44 -9.34 3.09
CA PHE A 156 4.06 -9.55 1.69
C PHE A 156 4.44 -10.93 1.18
N ASP A 157 3.49 -11.56 0.48
CA ASP A 157 3.68 -12.83 -0.23
C ASP A 157 4.42 -12.61 -1.55
N CYS A 158 4.13 -11.48 -2.22
CA CYS A 158 4.64 -11.17 -3.55
C CYS A 158 5.07 -9.71 -3.69
N ASN A 159 6.20 -9.51 -4.35
CA ASN A 159 6.67 -8.22 -4.80
C ASN A 159 6.67 -8.16 -6.33
N LEU A 160 5.89 -7.27 -6.91
CA LEU A 160 5.89 -6.97 -8.34
C LEU A 160 6.95 -5.89 -8.61
N ILE A 161 8.10 -6.31 -9.13
CA ILE A 161 9.19 -5.40 -9.48
C ILE A 161 8.96 -4.85 -10.88
N MET A 162 8.41 -3.65 -10.94
CA MET A 162 8.11 -2.97 -12.19
C MET A 162 9.35 -2.35 -12.79
N THR A 163 9.60 -2.60 -14.07
CA THR A 163 10.74 -2.07 -14.81
C THR A 163 10.37 -1.68 -16.23
N GLU A 164 11.22 -0.89 -16.87
CA GLU A 164 11.19 -0.60 -18.30
C GLU A 164 12.56 -1.00 -18.91
N PRO A 165 12.67 -1.23 -20.23
CA PRO A 165 13.91 -1.72 -20.86
C PRO A 165 14.96 -0.62 -20.98
N THR A 166 15.34 -0.01 -19.84
CA THR A 166 16.41 0.98 -19.73
C THR A 166 17.45 0.55 -18.71
N PRO A 167 18.74 0.86 -18.91
CA PRO A 167 19.80 0.50 -17.96
C PRO A 167 19.53 0.99 -16.54
N LYS A 168 19.01 2.23 -16.41
CA LYS A 168 18.68 2.82 -15.10
C LYS A 168 17.55 2.10 -14.38
N SER A 169 16.50 1.69 -15.11
CA SER A 169 15.39 0.95 -14.54
C SER A 169 15.82 -0.48 -14.14
N ALA A 170 16.62 -1.13 -14.97
CA ALA A 170 17.19 -2.44 -14.67
C ALA A 170 18.05 -2.44 -13.40
N GLU A 171 18.86 -1.38 -13.20
CA GLU A 171 19.67 -1.27 -11.99
C GLU A 171 18.83 -1.11 -10.73
N VAL A 172 17.80 -0.25 -10.75
CA VAL A 172 16.84 -0.12 -9.64
C VAL A 172 16.16 -1.46 -9.36
N SER A 173 15.75 -2.19 -10.39
CA SER A 173 15.09 -3.50 -10.23
C SER A 173 16.00 -4.53 -9.58
N LYS A 174 17.31 -4.54 -9.90
CA LYS A 174 18.30 -5.42 -9.24
C LYS A 174 18.44 -5.08 -7.75
N GLN A 175 18.52 -3.80 -7.41
CA GLN A 175 18.61 -3.33 -6.02
C GLN A 175 17.38 -3.74 -5.23
N VAL A 176 16.18 -3.49 -5.78
CA VAL A 176 14.90 -3.88 -5.19
C VAL A 176 14.82 -5.40 -5.00
N ALA A 177 15.14 -6.20 -6.01
CA ALA A 177 15.10 -7.67 -5.94
C ALA A 177 16.06 -8.21 -4.86
N SER A 178 17.28 -7.67 -4.81
CA SER A 178 18.27 -8.04 -3.79
C SER A 178 17.77 -7.71 -2.38
N LEU A 179 17.19 -6.54 -2.18
CA LEU A 179 16.65 -6.12 -0.89
C LEU A 179 15.46 -6.96 -0.49
N ALA A 180 14.47 -7.15 -1.37
CA ALA A 180 13.28 -7.95 -1.12
C ALA A 180 13.63 -9.39 -0.71
N LYS A 181 14.59 -10.01 -1.40
CA LYS A 181 15.09 -11.34 -1.06
C LYS A 181 15.71 -11.39 0.34
N ARG A 182 16.55 -10.40 0.70
CA ARG A 182 17.18 -10.33 2.05
C ARG A 182 16.15 -10.12 3.15
N LEU A 183 15.04 -9.46 2.84
CA LEU A 183 13.96 -9.16 3.78
C LEU A 183 12.92 -10.28 3.89
N GLY A 184 13.06 -11.35 3.09
CA GLY A 184 12.26 -12.56 3.21
C GLY A 184 11.02 -12.62 2.32
N ILE A 185 10.84 -11.69 1.37
CA ILE A 185 9.76 -11.83 0.37
C ILE A 185 10.12 -13.01 -0.54
N THR A 186 9.29 -14.04 -0.52
CA THR A 186 9.58 -15.30 -1.22
C THR A 186 9.35 -15.21 -2.72
N MET A 187 8.30 -14.50 -3.13
CA MET A 187 7.95 -14.33 -4.55
C MET A 187 8.31 -12.92 -5.04
N ASN A 188 9.26 -12.86 -5.95
CA ASN A 188 9.67 -11.60 -6.59
C ASN A 188 9.51 -11.75 -8.10
N LEU A 189 8.53 -11.06 -8.67
CA LEU A 189 8.18 -11.12 -10.08
C LEU A 189 8.65 -9.85 -10.78
N LEU A 190 9.49 -10.01 -11.80
CA LEU A 190 9.92 -8.89 -12.65
C LEU A 190 8.89 -8.66 -13.76
N VAL A 191 8.30 -7.48 -13.79
CA VAL A 191 7.33 -7.07 -14.81
C VAL A 191 7.96 -6.00 -15.69
N VAL A 192 8.25 -6.35 -16.94
CA VAL A 192 8.81 -5.41 -17.93
C VAL A 192 7.66 -4.71 -18.65
N ASN A 193 7.61 -3.39 -18.55
CA ASN A 193 6.59 -2.55 -19.16
C ASN A 193 7.24 -1.60 -20.17
N LYS A 194 6.45 -1.08 -21.10
CA LYS A 194 6.94 -0.17 -22.16
C LYS A 194 8.03 -0.80 -23.05
N SER A 195 7.90 -2.10 -23.31
CA SER A 195 8.77 -2.85 -24.21
C SER A 195 8.29 -2.75 -25.66
#